data_38033d854ea9c7a6c461bab8fe6e9a52
#
_entry.id   38033d854ea9c7a6c461bab8fe6e9a52
#
_cell.length_a   1.000
_cell.length_b   1.000
_cell.length_c   1.000
_cell.angle_alpha   90.00
_cell.angle_beta   90.00
_cell.angle_gamma   90.00
#
_symmetry.space_group_name_H-M   'P 1'
#
loop_
_entity.id
_entity.type
_entity.pdbx_description
1 polymer ?
#
loop_
_entity_poly.entity_id
_entity_poly.type
_entity_poly.pdbx_seq_one_letter_code
_entity_poly.pdbx_strand_id
1 'polypeptide(L)'
;AAGAGVLLAAGLVGAASAVGAGDSEEAPAPTAVPAHTLTGYWHNFDNGSTVLKLGEVSSQYDIIAVSFASSTATPGQIDFELDPVLGYGSEQEFRDEIAAKQAEGVAVVLSVGGAEDHVTVNDEASANAFAESALGLIDEFGFDGIDIDLEHGINATYMSRAMEAVHAGVGDDLVYTMAPQTLDMQNTTSEYFQLALNTKDFLTAVHTQYYNSGSMLGCDGQVYSAGTVDFLTALACIQLEGGLDASQVGLGVPATPNAAGSGYVDPQVVNDALDCLARGTNCGSFVPDQTYPGLRGAMTWSVNWDAHAGNAWSDTVGPHVDGLP
;
A
#
# COMPACT_ATOMS: atom_id res chain seq x y z
N ALA A 1 -70.21 -30.71 54.88
CA ALA A 1 -69.08 -31.57 54.85
C ALA A 1 -68.38 -31.51 53.46
N ALA A 2 -67.20 -31.05 53.45
CA ALA A 2 -66.41 -30.77 52.26
C ALA A 2 -65.63 -32.01 51.82
N GLY A 3 -65.65 -32.31 50.54
CA GLY A 3 -64.77 -33.31 49.95
C GLY A 3 -63.82 -32.66 49.00
N ALA A 4 -62.52 -32.81 49.29
CA ALA A 4 -61.47 -32.31 48.45
C ALA A 4 -61.08 -33.35 47.41
N GLY A 5 -61.16 -32.98 46.14
CA GLY A 5 -60.64 -33.76 45.03
C GLY A 5 -59.22 -33.30 44.62
N VAL A 6 -58.30 -34.21 44.61
CA VAL A 6 -56.93 -34.04 44.16
C VAL A 6 -56.86 -34.35 42.68
N LEU A 7 -56.48 -33.35 41.84
CA LEU A 7 -56.14 -33.55 40.45
C LEU A 7 -54.61 -33.68 40.31
N LEU A 8 -54.16 -34.84 39.82
CA LEU A 8 -52.79 -35.05 39.37
C LEU A 8 -52.66 -34.49 37.95
N ALA A 9 -51.77 -33.48 37.81
CA ALA A 9 -51.31 -33.00 36.49
C ALA A 9 -50.02 -33.74 36.11
N ALA A 10 -50.07 -34.49 35.00
CA ALA A 10 -48.89 -35.10 34.40
C ALA A 10 -48.16 -34.03 33.58
N GLY A 11 -46.95 -33.66 34.00
CA GLY A 11 -46.09 -32.78 33.25
C GLY A 11 -45.36 -33.51 32.12
N LEU A 12 -45.60 -33.10 30.87
CA LEU A 12 -44.76 -33.45 29.73
C LEU A 12 -43.49 -32.62 29.80
N VAL A 13 -42.36 -33.29 29.96
CA VAL A 13 -41.04 -32.69 29.79
C VAL A 13 -40.72 -32.66 28.30
N GLY A 14 -40.88 -31.54 27.67
CA GLY A 14 -40.41 -31.29 26.31
C GLY A 14 -38.88 -31.08 26.33
N ALA A 15 -38.14 -31.96 25.68
CA ALA A 15 -36.73 -31.78 25.42
C ALA A 15 -36.55 -30.64 24.38
N ALA A 16 -36.09 -29.48 24.79
CA ALA A 16 -35.65 -28.46 23.91
C ALA A 16 -34.27 -28.84 23.33
N SER A 17 -34.23 -29.17 22.04
CA SER A 17 -32.99 -29.31 21.30
C SER A 17 -32.32 -27.92 21.24
N ALA A 18 -31.19 -27.78 21.87
CA ALA A 18 -30.32 -26.63 21.68
C ALA A 18 -29.79 -26.65 20.23
N VAL A 19 -30.29 -25.75 19.42
CA VAL A 19 -29.66 -25.45 18.14
C VAL A 19 -28.31 -24.78 18.49
N GLY A 20 -27.21 -25.47 18.15
CA GLY A 20 -25.89 -24.95 18.32
C GLY A 20 -25.78 -23.57 17.61
N ALA A 21 -25.38 -22.58 18.36
CA ALA A 21 -24.90 -21.33 17.79
C ALA A 21 -23.71 -21.74 16.90
N GLY A 22 -23.83 -21.50 15.59
CA GLY A 22 -22.70 -21.59 14.71
C GLY A 22 -21.67 -20.56 15.21
N ASP A 23 -20.44 -20.97 15.40
CA ASP A 23 -19.32 -20.06 15.58
C ASP A 23 -19.30 -19.17 14.35
N SER A 24 -19.77 -17.94 14.48
CA SER A 24 -19.44 -16.88 13.53
C SER A 24 -17.94 -16.68 13.71
N GLU A 25 -17.16 -17.09 12.75
CA GLU A 25 -15.75 -16.74 12.64
C GLU A 25 -15.72 -15.20 12.69
N GLU A 26 -15.19 -14.65 13.79
CA GLU A 26 -15.02 -13.22 13.95
C GLU A 26 -14.00 -12.80 12.90
N ALA A 27 -14.36 -11.83 12.06
CA ALA A 27 -13.44 -11.31 11.06
C ALA A 27 -12.11 -10.93 11.74
N PRO A 28 -10.97 -11.23 11.13
CA PRO A 28 -9.68 -10.88 11.71
C PRO A 28 -9.66 -9.38 12.03
N ALA A 29 -9.01 -9.01 13.14
CA ALA A 29 -8.83 -7.61 13.49
C ALA A 29 -8.00 -6.93 12.40
N PRO A 30 -8.30 -5.65 12.07
CA PRO A 30 -7.58 -4.93 11.03
C PRO A 30 -6.09 -4.86 11.35
N THR A 31 -5.25 -4.91 10.30
CA THR A 31 -3.80 -4.86 10.43
C THR A 31 -3.36 -3.45 10.77
N ALA A 32 -2.83 -3.25 11.97
CA ALA A 32 -2.32 -1.94 12.39
C ALA A 32 -1.00 -1.64 11.68
N VAL A 33 -0.99 -0.62 10.83
CA VAL A 33 0.22 -0.18 10.13
C VAL A 33 1.12 0.59 11.10
N PRO A 34 2.43 0.24 11.23
CA PRO A 34 3.38 0.97 12.07
C PRO A 34 3.52 2.45 11.68
N ALA A 35 4.06 3.27 12.59
CA ALA A 35 4.31 4.70 12.31
C ALA A 35 5.31 4.90 11.16
N HIS A 36 6.33 4.06 11.11
CA HIS A 36 7.31 3.99 10.03
C HIS A 36 7.14 2.65 9.33
N THR A 37 7.21 2.62 7.99
CA THR A 37 6.97 1.41 7.22
C THR A 37 7.99 1.18 6.14
N LEU A 38 8.36 -0.09 5.96
CA LEU A 38 8.98 -0.58 4.75
C LEU A 38 7.90 -1.18 3.86
N THR A 39 7.69 -0.56 2.69
CA THR A 39 6.72 -1.04 1.70
C THR A 39 7.43 -1.74 0.55
N GLY A 40 6.88 -2.85 0.06
CA GLY A 40 7.41 -3.54 -1.10
C GLY A 40 6.35 -3.99 -2.08
N TYR A 41 6.62 -3.84 -3.37
CA TYR A 41 5.75 -4.31 -4.44
C TYR A 41 6.05 -5.78 -4.74
N TRP A 42 5.02 -6.61 -4.67
CA TRP A 42 5.10 -8.03 -4.98
C TRP A 42 4.50 -8.30 -6.36
N HIS A 43 5.23 -9.06 -7.19
CA HIS A 43 4.84 -9.32 -8.57
C HIS A 43 3.88 -10.49 -8.69
N ASN A 44 2.70 -10.24 -9.22
CA ASN A 44 1.77 -11.23 -9.75
C ASN A 44 2.13 -11.59 -11.21
N PHE A 45 3.42 -11.65 -11.54
CA PHE A 45 3.95 -11.95 -12.87
C PHE A 45 5.45 -12.31 -12.81
N ASP A 46 6.00 -12.85 -13.89
CA ASP A 46 7.44 -13.07 -14.07
C ASP A 46 8.03 -12.00 -15.02
N ASN A 47 9.00 -11.25 -14.53
CA ASN A 47 9.79 -10.28 -15.32
C ASN A 47 11.29 -10.56 -15.28
N GLY A 48 11.68 -11.79 -14.93
CA GLY A 48 13.07 -12.21 -14.79
C GLY A 48 13.67 -12.00 -13.40
N SER A 49 12.92 -11.45 -12.45
CA SER A 49 13.26 -11.47 -11.02
C SER A 49 12.94 -12.83 -10.40
N THR A 50 13.10 -12.98 -9.10
CA THR A 50 12.67 -14.20 -8.41
C THR A 50 11.15 -14.28 -8.37
N VAL A 51 10.57 -15.32 -8.97
CA VAL A 51 9.15 -15.66 -8.76
C VAL A 51 9.04 -16.27 -7.37
N LEU A 52 8.21 -15.69 -6.51
CA LEU A 52 7.95 -16.18 -5.15
C LEU A 52 6.47 -16.03 -4.78
N LYS A 53 5.99 -16.92 -3.94
CA LYS A 53 4.66 -16.79 -3.35
C LYS A 53 4.65 -15.68 -2.30
N LEU A 54 3.48 -15.14 -1.99
CA LEU A 54 3.33 -14.05 -1.02
C LEU A 54 3.88 -14.43 0.37
N GLY A 55 3.64 -15.68 0.79
CA GLY A 55 4.15 -16.21 2.05
C GLY A 55 5.68 -16.25 2.16
N GLU A 56 6.41 -16.22 1.04
CA GLU A 56 7.87 -16.26 0.98
C GLU A 56 8.52 -14.85 1.07
N VAL A 57 7.71 -13.78 1.04
CA VAL A 57 8.19 -12.40 1.18
C VAL A 57 8.83 -12.19 2.55
N SER A 58 9.99 -11.52 2.56
CA SER A 58 10.75 -11.19 3.77
C SER A 58 9.88 -10.51 4.83
N SER A 59 10.06 -10.87 6.09
CA SER A 59 9.39 -10.26 7.24
C SER A 59 9.85 -8.83 7.57
N GLN A 60 10.76 -8.28 6.77
CA GLN A 60 11.19 -6.88 6.91
C GLN A 60 10.14 -5.90 6.37
N TYR A 61 9.20 -6.36 5.53
CA TYR A 61 8.17 -5.51 4.94
C TYR A 61 6.94 -5.41 5.84
N ASP A 62 6.47 -4.17 6.07
CA ASP A 62 5.27 -3.84 6.84
C ASP A 62 4.03 -3.72 5.95
N ILE A 63 4.23 -3.31 4.69
CA ILE A 63 3.18 -3.21 3.67
C ILE A 63 3.65 -3.95 2.42
N ILE A 64 2.81 -4.84 1.90
CA ILE A 64 3.05 -5.51 0.61
C ILE A 64 1.97 -5.03 -0.37
N ALA A 65 2.40 -4.40 -1.47
CA ALA A 65 1.53 -4.00 -2.56
C ALA A 65 1.52 -5.10 -3.64
N VAL A 66 0.38 -5.76 -3.81
CA VAL A 66 0.19 -6.84 -4.79
C VAL A 66 0.01 -6.25 -6.19
N SER A 67 0.96 -6.46 -7.09
CA SER A 67 1.02 -5.85 -8.42
C SER A 67 0.60 -6.83 -9.51
N PHE A 68 -0.49 -6.60 -10.27
CA PHE A 68 -1.43 -5.48 -10.21
C PHE A 68 -2.86 -5.95 -10.48
N ALA A 69 -3.83 -5.21 -9.99
CA ALA A 69 -5.16 -5.24 -10.58
C ALA A 69 -5.15 -4.49 -11.91
N SER A 70 -5.86 -5.01 -12.88
CA SER A 70 -5.87 -4.52 -14.26
C SER A 70 -7.22 -3.90 -14.64
N SER A 71 -7.20 -3.03 -15.67
CA SER A 71 -8.40 -2.46 -16.26
C SER A 71 -9.26 -3.54 -16.94
N THR A 72 -10.57 -3.32 -16.96
CA THR A 72 -11.52 -4.12 -17.74
C THR A 72 -12.02 -3.34 -18.97
N ALA A 73 -12.95 -3.92 -19.72
CA ALA A 73 -13.61 -3.20 -20.82
C ALA A 73 -14.52 -2.05 -20.33
N THR A 74 -14.87 -2.01 -19.06
CA THR A 74 -15.68 -0.95 -18.44
C THR A 74 -14.77 0.12 -17.86
N PRO A 75 -14.86 1.40 -18.28
CA PRO A 75 -14.03 2.46 -17.72
C PRO A 75 -14.13 2.52 -16.19
N GLY A 76 -13.00 2.58 -15.53
CA GLY A 76 -12.88 2.61 -14.07
C GLY A 76 -12.93 1.25 -13.39
N GLN A 77 -13.60 0.26 -13.96
CA GLN A 77 -13.66 -1.07 -13.37
C GLN A 77 -12.29 -1.78 -13.43
N ILE A 78 -11.90 -2.36 -12.32
CA ILE A 78 -10.67 -3.16 -12.19
C ILE A 78 -11.01 -4.63 -11.89
N ASP A 79 -10.06 -5.50 -12.21
CA ASP A 79 -10.13 -6.94 -11.95
C ASP A 79 -8.76 -7.46 -11.51
N PHE A 80 -8.74 -8.61 -10.83
CA PHE A 80 -7.51 -9.23 -10.38
C PHE A 80 -7.60 -10.74 -10.55
N GLU A 81 -6.64 -11.30 -11.27
CA GLU A 81 -6.48 -12.75 -11.44
C GLU A 81 -5.03 -13.14 -11.09
N LEU A 82 -4.87 -14.23 -10.34
CA LEU A 82 -3.53 -14.77 -10.05
C LEU A 82 -2.89 -15.33 -11.32
N ASP A 83 -1.67 -14.91 -11.61
CA ASP A 83 -0.89 -15.45 -12.71
C ASP A 83 -0.50 -16.92 -12.41
N PRO A 84 -0.77 -17.86 -13.32
CA PRO A 84 -0.37 -19.27 -13.17
C PRO A 84 1.13 -19.48 -12.95
N VAL A 85 1.98 -18.53 -13.33
CA VAL A 85 3.45 -18.58 -13.15
C VAL A 85 3.83 -18.70 -11.67
N LEU A 86 2.98 -18.20 -10.76
CA LEU A 86 3.20 -18.24 -9.31
C LEU A 86 3.02 -19.64 -8.70
N GLY A 87 2.38 -20.54 -9.44
CA GLY A 87 2.22 -21.95 -9.02
C GLY A 87 1.26 -22.16 -7.85
N TYR A 88 0.31 -21.25 -7.61
CA TYR A 88 -0.77 -21.49 -6.65
C TYR A 88 -1.69 -22.60 -7.11
N GLY A 89 -2.08 -23.48 -6.20
CA GLY A 89 -3.03 -24.56 -6.47
C GLY A 89 -4.48 -24.08 -6.52
N SER A 90 -4.77 -22.95 -5.90
CA SER A 90 -6.09 -22.30 -5.85
C SER A 90 -5.94 -20.86 -5.36
N GLU A 91 -6.92 -20.01 -5.64
CA GLU A 91 -7.02 -18.66 -5.05
C GLU A 91 -7.15 -18.70 -3.53
N GLN A 92 -7.73 -19.77 -2.98
CA GLN A 92 -7.83 -19.92 -1.52
C GLN A 92 -6.44 -20.01 -0.87
N GLU A 93 -5.48 -20.68 -1.50
CA GLU A 93 -4.10 -20.71 -1.01
C GLU A 93 -3.49 -19.31 -0.92
N PHE A 94 -3.77 -18.45 -1.92
CA PHE A 94 -3.31 -17.05 -1.90
C PHE A 94 -4.00 -16.23 -0.80
N ARG A 95 -5.32 -16.38 -0.63
CA ARG A 95 -6.07 -15.75 0.47
C ARG A 95 -5.56 -16.20 1.86
N ASP A 96 -5.24 -17.47 2.00
CA ASP A 96 -4.66 -18.00 3.25
C ASP A 96 -3.27 -17.37 3.53
N GLU A 97 -2.47 -17.11 2.49
CA GLU A 97 -1.18 -16.42 2.64
C GLU A 97 -1.35 -14.93 2.96
N ILE A 98 -2.36 -14.24 2.40
CA ILE A 98 -2.71 -12.86 2.82
C ILE A 98 -3.04 -12.85 4.31
N ALA A 99 -3.95 -13.71 4.76
CA ALA A 99 -4.32 -13.80 6.17
C ALA A 99 -3.13 -14.16 7.07
N ALA A 100 -2.21 -15.00 6.60
CA ALA A 100 -0.99 -15.32 7.33
C ALA A 100 -0.06 -14.10 7.48
N LYS A 101 0.13 -13.29 6.43
CA LYS A 101 0.90 -12.04 6.50
C LYS A 101 0.26 -11.02 7.43
N GLN A 102 -1.05 -10.87 7.39
CA GLN A 102 -1.80 -10.01 8.31
C GLN A 102 -1.64 -10.46 9.77
N ALA A 103 -1.64 -11.75 10.03
CA ALA A 103 -1.37 -12.30 11.36
C ALA A 103 0.07 -12.04 11.85
N GLU A 104 1.01 -11.82 10.94
CA GLU A 104 2.40 -11.36 11.22
C GLU A 104 2.46 -9.85 11.46
N GLY A 105 1.37 -9.09 11.25
CA GLY A 105 1.31 -7.63 11.35
C GLY A 105 1.65 -6.90 10.06
N VAL A 106 1.69 -7.60 8.93
CA VAL A 106 1.99 -7.04 7.61
C VAL A 106 0.69 -6.72 6.88
N ALA A 107 0.50 -5.47 6.47
CA ALA A 107 -0.64 -5.09 5.65
C ALA A 107 -0.43 -5.53 4.19
N VAL A 108 -1.46 -6.09 3.58
CA VAL A 108 -1.44 -6.51 2.17
C VAL A 108 -2.47 -5.72 1.39
N VAL A 109 -2.01 -4.87 0.48
CA VAL A 109 -2.89 -4.01 -0.33
C VAL A 109 -2.84 -4.42 -1.81
N LEU A 110 -3.94 -4.21 -2.52
CA LEU A 110 -4.00 -4.43 -3.97
C LEU A 110 -3.54 -3.18 -4.71
N SER A 111 -2.46 -3.25 -5.47
CA SER A 111 -1.99 -2.16 -6.32
C SER A 111 -2.68 -2.17 -7.67
N VAL A 112 -3.05 -0.97 -8.16
CA VAL A 112 -3.80 -0.78 -9.40
C VAL A 112 -2.98 0.01 -10.41
N GLY A 113 -2.79 -0.52 -11.61
CA GLY A 113 -2.15 0.17 -12.73
C GLY A 113 -0.79 -0.39 -13.10
N GLY A 114 0.29 0.30 -12.71
CA GLY A 114 1.65 0.04 -13.19
C GLY A 114 1.90 0.56 -14.60
N ALA A 115 3.07 0.24 -15.14
CA ALA A 115 3.56 0.78 -16.41
C ALA A 115 2.79 0.32 -17.66
N GLU A 116 2.14 -0.83 -17.60
CA GLU A 116 1.55 -1.49 -18.79
C GLU A 116 0.03 -1.31 -18.89
N ASP A 117 -0.67 -0.94 -17.82
CA ASP A 117 -2.12 -0.87 -17.79
C ASP A 117 -2.67 0.56 -17.71
N HIS A 118 -3.88 0.75 -18.24
CA HIS A 118 -4.54 2.04 -18.40
C HIS A 118 -5.91 2.07 -17.72
N VAL A 119 -5.95 2.12 -16.41
CA VAL A 119 -7.21 2.33 -15.68
C VAL A 119 -7.63 3.79 -15.80
N THR A 120 -8.84 4.04 -16.31
CA THR A 120 -9.33 5.39 -16.59
C THR A 120 -10.51 5.75 -15.68
N VAL A 121 -10.33 6.77 -14.82
CA VAL A 121 -11.36 7.29 -13.90
C VAL A 121 -11.55 8.79 -14.17
N ASN A 122 -12.40 9.13 -15.15
CA ASN A 122 -12.52 10.50 -15.67
C ASN A 122 -13.94 11.10 -15.56
N ASP A 123 -14.88 10.37 -14.99
CA ASP A 123 -16.26 10.80 -14.74
C ASP A 123 -16.87 10.06 -13.54
N GLU A 124 -18.08 10.43 -13.17
CA GLU A 124 -18.82 9.84 -12.05
C GLU A 124 -19.06 8.34 -12.23
N ALA A 125 -19.35 7.90 -13.45
CA ALA A 125 -19.64 6.48 -13.72
C ALA A 125 -18.38 5.62 -13.54
N SER A 126 -17.24 6.08 -14.06
CA SER A 126 -15.96 5.39 -13.91
C SER A 126 -15.45 5.45 -12.46
N ALA A 127 -15.71 6.54 -11.71
CA ALA A 127 -15.39 6.62 -10.29
C ALA A 127 -16.19 5.60 -9.47
N ASN A 128 -17.47 5.46 -9.74
CA ASN A 128 -18.33 4.48 -9.07
C ASN A 128 -17.92 3.04 -9.45
N ALA A 129 -17.63 2.78 -10.72
CA ALA A 129 -17.18 1.46 -11.18
C ALA A 129 -15.85 1.05 -10.54
N PHE A 130 -14.91 2.00 -10.38
CA PHE A 130 -13.66 1.78 -9.66
C PHE A 130 -13.93 1.41 -8.19
N ALA A 131 -14.70 2.22 -7.49
CA ALA A 131 -14.99 2.00 -6.07
C ALA A 131 -15.69 0.65 -5.84
N GLU A 132 -16.71 0.33 -6.65
CA GLU A 132 -17.45 -0.93 -6.55
C GLU A 132 -16.54 -2.15 -6.77
N SER A 133 -15.69 -2.12 -7.81
CA SER A 133 -14.79 -3.24 -8.10
C SER A 133 -13.65 -3.33 -7.07
N ALA A 134 -13.09 -2.21 -6.62
CA ALA A 134 -12.07 -2.19 -5.57
C ALA A 134 -12.59 -2.78 -4.25
N LEU A 135 -13.78 -2.36 -3.81
CA LEU A 135 -14.44 -2.93 -2.62
C LEU A 135 -14.72 -4.42 -2.78
N GLY A 136 -15.17 -4.84 -3.97
CA GLY A 136 -15.39 -6.26 -4.27
C GLY A 136 -14.12 -7.08 -4.14
N LEU A 137 -13.00 -6.61 -4.68
CA LEU A 137 -11.71 -7.30 -4.62
C LEU A 137 -11.11 -7.29 -3.20
N ILE A 138 -11.25 -6.18 -2.46
CA ILE A 138 -10.85 -6.10 -1.05
C ILE A 138 -11.58 -7.18 -0.22
N ASP A 139 -12.91 -7.29 -0.37
CA ASP A 139 -13.72 -8.29 0.34
C ASP A 139 -13.41 -9.72 -0.12
N GLU A 140 -13.26 -9.95 -1.43
CA GLU A 140 -13.04 -11.27 -2.01
C GLU A 140 -11.71 -11.88 -1.59
N PHE A 141 -10.62 -11.11 -1.63
CA PHE A 141 -9.28 -11.59 -1.34
C PHE A 141 -8.85 -11.34 0.12
N GLY A 142 -9.54 -10.47 0.84
CA GLY A 142 -9.20 -10.07 2.20
C GLY A 142 -8.04 -9.07 2.27
N PHE A 143 -7.87 -8.22 1.25
CA PHE A 143 -6.86 -7.17 1.29
C PHE A 143 -7.16 -6.13 2.37
N ASP A 144 -6.14 -5.53 2.98
CA ASP A 144 -6.27 -4.43 3.93
C ASP A 144 -6.61 -3.10 3.25
N GLY A 145 -6.50 -3.02 1.93
CA GLY A 145 -6.80 -1.81 1.18
C GLY A 145 -6.28 -1.80 -0.24
N ILE A 146 -5.94 -0.60 -0.72
CA ILE A 146 -5.61 -0.38 -2.12
C ILE A 146 -4.44 0.59 -2.29
N ASP A 147 -3.65 0.37 -3.32
CA ASP A 147 -2.57 1.23 -3.76
C ASP A 147 -2.86 1.76 -5.17
N ILE A 148 -2.59 3.04 -5.41
CA ILE A 148 -2.80 3.69 -6.71
C ILE A 148 -1.45 3.94 -7.37
N ASP A 149 -1.16 3.17 -8.43
CA ASP A 149 0.07 3.25 -9.24
C ASP A 149 -0.25 3.50 -10.73
N LEU A 150 -1.05 4.54 -11.02
CA LEU A 150 -1.49 4.88 -12.38
C LEU A 150 -0.45 5.73 -13.10
N GLU A 151 0.37 5.12 -13.96
CA GLU A 151 1.48 5.81 -14.65
C GLU A 151 1.08 6.52 -15.95
N HIS A 152 -0.17 6.38 -16.40
CA HIS A 152 -0.66 6.95 -17.66
C HIS A 152 -1.58 8.18 -17.47
N GLY A 153 -1.48 8.79 -16.31
CA GLY A 153 -2.28 9.97 -15.94
C GLY A 153 -3.47 9.62 -15.07
N ILE A 154 -3.90 10.60 -14.31
CA ILE A 154 -4.98 10.48 -13.33
C ILE A 154 -5.85 11.74 -13.39
N ASN A 155 -7.11 11.62 -13.03
CA ASN A 155 -8.00 12.76 -12.77
C ASN A 155 -8.25 12.84 -11.28
N ALA A 156 -7.63 13.80 -10.61
CA ALA A 156 -7.72 13.95 -9.17
C ALA A 156 -9.16 14.08 -8.66
N THR A 157 -10.02 14.79 -9.38
CA THR A 157 -11.42 15.01 -8.95
C THR A 157 -12.19 13.70 -8.86
N TYR A 158 -12.14 12.88 -9.90
CA TYR A 158 -12.92 11.64 -9.93
C TYR A 158 -12.24 10.50 -9.18
N MET A 159 -10.90 10.45 -9.17
CA MET A 159 -10.20 9.47 -8.34
C MET A 159 -10.37 9.78 -6.84
N SER A 160 -10.40 11.05 -6.42
CA SER A 160 -10.74 11.40 -5.02
C SER A 160 -12.12 10.87 -4.63
N ARG A 161 -13.12 11.03 -5.48
CA ARG A 161 -14.47 10.49 -5.22
C ARG A 161 -14.49 8.97 -5.15
N ALA A 162 -13.74 8.30 -6.03
CA ALA A 162 -13.61 6.86 -5.99
C ALA A 162 -13.00 6.41 -4.66
N MET A 163 -11.91 7.05 -4.22
CA MET A 163 -11.23 6.71 -2.96
C MET A 163 -12.05 7.10 -1.72
N GLU A 164 -12.80 8.20 -1.75
CA GLU A 164 -13.79 8.54 -0.70
C GLU A 164 -14.87 7.45 -0.56
N ALA A 165 -15.34 6.88 -1.70
CA ALA A 165 -16.30 5.79 -1.68
C ALA A 165 -15.70 4.47 -1.18
N VAL A 166 -14.43 4.17 -1.54
CA VAL A 166 -13.70 3.01 -0.98
C VAL A 166 -13.53 3.17 0.53
N HIS A 167 -13.08 4.35 0.99
CA HIS A 167 -12.93 4.63 2.42
C HIS A 167 -14.28 4.54 3.17
N ALA A 168 -15.36 5.04 2.58
CA ALA A 168 -16.70 4.91 3.17
C ALA A 168 -17.16 3.44 3.28
N GLY A 169 -16.68 2.55 2.41
CA GLY A 169 -17.00 1.12 2.43
C GLY A 169 -16.16 0.32 3.40
N VAL A 170 -14.86 0.61 3.51
CA VAL A 170 -13.92 -0.11 4.41
C VAL A 170 -13.90 0.52 5.81
N GLY A 171 -13.92 1.86 5.90
CA GLY A 171 -13.78 2.60 7.17
C GLY A 171 -12.36 3.04 7.45
N ASP A 172 -12.10 3.40 8.74
CA ASP A 172 -10.83 3.94 9.21
C ASP A 172 -9.67 2.91 9.18
N ASP A 173 -9.98 1.65 8.95
CA ASP A 173 -8.99 0.57 8.84
C ASP A 173 -8.39 0.44 7.43
N LEU A 174 -8.87 1.23 6.46
CA LEU A 174 -8.36 1.22 5.09
C LEU A 174 -6.88 1.59 5.05
N VAL A 175 -6.05 0.70 4.50
CA VAL A 175 -4.66 1.00 4.13
C VAL A 175 -4.65 1.51 2.70
N TYR A 176 -4.51 2.83 2.53
CA TYR A 176 -4.52 3.49 1.24
C TYR A 176 -3.16 4.09 0.94
N THR A 177 -2.50 3.59 -0.10
CA THR A 177 -1.21 4.08 -0.57
C THR A 177 -1.25 4.54 -2.02
N MET A 178 -0.23 5.27 -2.45
CA MET A 178 -0.05 5.62 -3.85
C MET A 178 1.43 5.73 -4.20
N ALA A 179 1.76 5.45 -5.47
CA ALA A 179 3.13 5.48 -5.99
C ALA A 179 3.27 6.42 -7.21
N PRO A 180 3.07 7.73 -7.05
CA PRO A 180 3.23 8.67 -8.15
C PRO A 180 4.67 8.70 -8.66
N GLN A 181 4.84 8.97 -9.96
CA GLN A 181 6.14 9.28 -10.53
C GLN A 181 6.66 10.61 -9.95
N THR A 182 7.98 10.81 -9.97
CA THR A 182 8.60 12.04 -9.43
C THR A 182 8.02 13.32 -10.06
N LEU A 183 7.71 13.28 -11.36
CA LEU A 183 7.12 14.41 -12.10
C LEU A 183 5.74 14.80 -11.54
N ASP A 184 4.95 13.83 -11.10
CA ASP A 184 3.60 14.03 -10.60
C ASP A 184 3.55 14.76 -9.26
N MET A 185 4.68 14.76 -8.55
CA MET A 185 4.82 15.39 -7.23
C MET A 185 5.68 16.67 -7.24
N GLN A 186 5.93 17.27 -8.45
CA GLN A 186 6.75 18.48 -8.58
C GLN A 186 6.05 19.75 -8.11
N ASN A 187 4.73 19.78 -8.07
CA ASN A 187 3.97 20.93 -7.55
C ASN A 187 2.57 20.50 -7.12
N THR A 188 1.98 21.31 -6.23
CA THR A 188 0.65 21.06 -5.63
C THR A 188 -0.52 21.13 -6.62
N THR A 189 -0.29 21.52 -7.87
CA THR A 189 -1.33 21.58 -8.93
C THR A 189 -1.29 20.35 -9.84
N SER A 190 -0.32 19.46 -9.70
CA SER A 190 -0.27 18.19 -10.41
C SER A 190 -1.41 17.29 -9.92
N GLU A 191 -1.98 16.50 -10.81
CA GLU A 191 -3.18 15.68 -10.51
C GLU A 191 -2.94 14.70 -9.35
N TYR A 192 -1.80 14.00 -9.30
CA TYR A 192 -1.48 13.12 -8.18
C TYR A 192 -1.30 13.88 -6.86
N PHE A 193 -0.66 15.04 -6.91
CA PHE A 193 -0.51 15.85 -5.70
C PHE A 193 -1.87 16.36 -5.20
N GLN A 194 -2.76 16.75 -6.12
CA GLN A 194 -4.15 17.11 -5.79
C GLN A 194 -4.91 15.92 -5.20
N LEU A 195 -4.75 14.71 -5.76
CA LEU A 195 -5.37 13.51 -5.19
C LEU A 195 -4.88 13.28 -3.76
N ALA A 196 -3.57 13.33 -3.52
CA ALA A 196 -2.99 13.16 -2.20
C ALA A 196 -3.53 14.18 -1.19
N LEU A 197 -3.64 15.46 -1.59
CA LEU A 197 -4.19 16.51 -0.73
C LEU A 197 -5.69 16.37 -0.49
N ASN A 198 -6.46 15.97 -1.50
CA ASN A 198 -7.91 15.78 -1.40
C ASN A 198 -8.27 14.61 -0.46
N THR A 199 -7.44 13.57 -0.43
CA THR A 199 -7.67 12.34 0.35
C THR A 199 -6.79 12.25 1.59
N LYS A 200 -6.12 13.35 1.95
CA LYS A 200 -5.12 13.42 3.02
C LYS A 200 -5.61 12.84 4.35
N ASP A 201 -6.88 13.05 4.68
CA ASP A 201 -7.44 12.67 5.99
C ASP A 201 -7.46 11.14 6.21
N PHE A 202 -7.42 10.34 5.14
CA PHE A 202 -7.40 8.87 5.19
C PHE A 202 -6.28 8.24 4.35
N LEU A 203 -5.38 9.05 3.79
CA LEU A 203 -4.21 8.58 3.04
C LEU A 203 -3.14 8.05 3.99
N THR A 204 -2.76 6.78 3.82
CA THR A 204 -1.71 6.14 4.63
C THR A 204 -0.32 6.59 4.21
N ALA A 205 -0.01 6.52 2.89
CA ALA A 205 1.31 6.88 2.39
C ALA A 205 1.33 7.26 0.91
N VAL A 206 2.24 8.18 0.56
CA VAL A 206 2.70 8.46 -0.80
C VAL A 206 4.13 7.96 -0.92
N HIS A 207 4.36 6.96 -1.75
CA HIS A 207 5.67 6.39 -2.05
C HIS A 207 6.14 6.86 -3.42
N THR A 208 6.60 8.11 -3.52
CA THR A 208 7.04 8.64 -4.81
C THR A 208 8.17 7.81 -5.40
N GLN A 209 8.02 7.46 -6.70
CA GLN A 209 9.01 6.71 -7.46
C GLN A 209 10.19 7.61 -7.84
N TYR A 210 11.28 7.61 -7.04
CA TYR A 210 12.48 8.44 -7.29
C TYR A 210 13.45 7.77 -8.28
N TYR A 211 12.93 7.07 -9.26
CA TYR A 211 13.68 6.38 -10.31
C TYR A 211 13.09 6.68 -11.69
N ASN A 212 13.76 6.31 -12.76
CA ASN A 212 13.38 6.60 -14.15
C ASN A 212 13.11 8.09 -14.45
N SER A 213 13.66 9.01 -13.65
CA SER A 213 13.22 10.41 -13.61
C SER A 213 14.27 11.43 -14.09
N GLY A 214 15.54 11.04 -14.25
CA GLY A 214 16.59 11.95 -14.70
C GLY A 214 16.99 12.99 -13.64
N SER A 215 16.89 14.29 -13.99
CA SER A 215 17.19 15.42 -13.09
C SER A 215 15.99 16.33 -12.95
N MET A 216 15.69 16.78 -11.73
CA MET A 216 14.54 17.63 -11.43
C MET A 216 14.85 18.71 -10.41
N LEU A 217 13.97 19.72 -10.32
CA LEU A 217 14.07 20.78 -9.32
C LEU A 217 13.67 20.23 -7.94
N GLY A 218 14.47 20.55 -6.93
CA GLY A 218 14.11 20.39 -5.52
C GLY A 218 13.24 21.54 -5.00
N CYS A 219 12.82 21.46 -3.74
CA CYS A 219 12.03 22.51 -3.08
C CYS A 219 12.75 23.86 -2.98
N ASP A 220 14.08 23.86 -2.98
CA ASP A 220 14.94 25.05 -3.00
C ASP A 220 15.14 25.65 -4.40
N GLY A 221 14.56 25.06 -5.44
CA GLY A 221 14.69 25.48 -6.84
C GLY A 221 16.03 25.13 -7.49
N GLN A 222 16.87 24.32 -6.85
CA GLN A 222 18.09 23.79 -7.47
C GLN A 222 17.79 22.48 -8.19
N VAL A 223 18.64 22.11 -9.16
CA VAL A 223 18.48 20.88 -9.93
C VAL A 223 19.31 19.75 -9.29
N TYR A 224 18.65 18.64 -9.02
CA TYR A 224 19.28 17.44 -8.48
C TYR A 224 19.10 16.26 -9.45
N SER A 225 20.08 15.35 -9.47
CA SER A 225 20.07 14.20 -10.37
C SER A 225 19.65 12.94 -9.63
N ALA A 226 18.80 12.13 -10.25
CA ALA A 226 18.41 10.83 -9.71
C ALA A 226 19.62 9.96 -9.33
N GLY A 227 19.49 9.14 -8.31
CA GLY A 227 20.57 8.29 -7.82
C GLY A 227 21.46 8.97 -6.75
N THR A 228 20.98 10.01 -6.09
CA THR A 228 21.71 10.72 -5.02
C THR A 228 20.84 10.97 -3.80
N VAL A 229 21.48 11.14 -2.62
CA VAL A 229 20.80 11.59 -1.38
C VAL A 229 20.04 12.90 -1.65
N ASP A 230 20.69 13.86 -2.30
CA ASP A 230 20.10 15.16 -2.60
C ASP A 230 18.81 15.07 -3.42
N PHE A 231 18.76 14.17 -4.41
CA PHE A 231 17.55 13.95 -5.21
C PHE A 231 16.39 13.45 -4.36
N LEU A 232 16.64 12.43 -3.53
CA LEU A 232 15.63 11.88 -2.64
C LEU A 232 15.10 12.94 -1.66
N THR A 233 16.00 13.66 -1.01
CA THR A 233 15.66 14.61 0.06
C THR A 233 15.04 15.89 -0.46
N ALA A 234 15.60 16.49 -1.51
CA ALA A 234 15.11 17.76 -2.05
C ALA A 234 13.76 17.62 -2.77
N LEU A 235 13.45 16.45 -3.33
CA LEU A 235 12.17 16.20 -3.97
C LEU A 235 11.10 15.75 -2.95
N ALA A 236 11.45 14.96 -1.94
CA ALA A 236 10.55 14.68 -0.83
C ALA A 236 10.15 15.96 -0.06
N CYS A 237 11.08 16.90 0.07
CA CYS A 237 10.83 18.23 0.64
C CYS A 237 9.65 18.96 -0.04
N ILE A 238 9.47 18.81 -1.36
CA ILE A 238 8.34 19.44 -2.09
C ILE A 238 7.00 18.94 -1.52
N GLN A 239 6.90 17.66 -1.22
CA GLN A 239 5.68 17.05 -0.68
C GLN A 239 5.41 17.48 0.76
N LEU A 240 6.46 17.50 1.58
CA LEU A 240 6.42 17.92 2.98
C LEU A 240 6.05 19.41 3.13
N GLU A 241 6.63 20.27 2.31
CA GLU A 241 6.29 21.70 2.28
C GLU A 241 4.97 21.98 1.53
N GLY A 242 4.57 21.08 0.63
CA GLY A 242 3.35 21.17 -0.17
C GLY A 242 2.07 20.80 0.59
N GLY A 243 2.18 20.30 1.83
CA GLY A 243 1.05 20.10 2.72
C GLY A 243 0.76 18.66 3.14
N LEU A 244 1.56 17.68 2.72
CA LEU A 244 1.48 16.32 3.26
C LEU A 244 2.15 16.26 4.64
N ASP A 245 1.62 15.42 5.51
CA ASP A 245 2.26 15.15 6.80
C ASP A 245 3.48 14.23 6.60
N ALA A 246 4.48 14.35 7.44
CA ALA A 246 5.67 13.50 7.36
C ALA A 246 5.30 12.01 7.39
N SER A 247 4.30 11.65 8.20
CA SER A 247 3.77 10.29 8.29
C SER A 247 3.09 9.78 7.01
N GLN A 248 2.97 10.61 5.98
CA GLN A 248 2.40 10.24 4.67
C GLN A 248 3.46 10.20 3.56
N VAL A 249 4.71 10.61 3.82
CA VAL A 249 5.75 10.71 2.80
C VAL A 249 6.77 9.60 2.97
N GLY A 250 6.91 8.74 1.95
CA GLY A 250 7.89 7.66 1.86
C GLY A 250 8.78 7.78 0.61
N LEU A 251 9.98 7.20 0.69
CA LEU A 251 10.97 7.24 -0.38
C LEU A 251 10.94 5.96 -1.20
N GLY A 252 10.47 6.04 -2.46
CA GLY A 252 10.39 4.89 -3.38
C GLY A 252 11.62 4.76 -4.27
N VAL A 253 12.32 3.61 -4.20
CA VAL A 253 13.52 3.31 -5.01
C VAL A 253 13.53 1.87 -5.52
N PRO A 254 14.30 1.54 -6.58
CA PRO A 254 14.46 0.15 -7.01
C PRO A 254 15.31 -0.65 -6.03
N ALA A 255 14.95 -1.92 -5.79
CA ALA A 255 15.72 -2.83 -4.92
C ALA A 255 17.09 -3.19 -5.49
N THR A 256 17.21 -3.24 -6.82
CA THR A 256 18.43 -3.59 -7.54
C THR A 256 18.60 -2.75 -8.81
N PRO A 257 19.81 -2.69 -9.41
CA PRO A 257 20.01 -2.01 -10.69
C PRO A 257 19.18 -2.58 -11.85
N ASN A 258 18.71 -3.82 -11.75
CA ASN A 258 17.91 -4.47 -12.78
C ASN A 258 16.42 -4.19 -12.65
N ALA A 259 15.99 -3.65 -11.52
CA ALA A 259 14.57 -3.41 -11.23
C ALA A 259 14.00 -2.21 -11.99
N ALA A 260 14.83 -1.26 -12.38
CA ALA A 260 14.43 -0.07 -13.13
C ALA A 260 15.49 0.35 -14.15
N GLY A 261 15.09 1.20 -15.12
CA GLY A 261 16.00 1.70 -16.15
C GLY A 261 17.07 2.67 -15.64
N SER A 262 16.79 3.36 -14.51
CA SER A 262 17.70 4.30 -13.85
C SER A 262 17.22 4.64 -12.44
N GLY A 263 18.07 5.32 -11.66
CA GLY A 263 17.69 5.81 -10.32
C GLY A 263 17.93 4.83 -9.18
N TYR A 264 18.52 3.65 -9.46
CA TYR A 264 18.97 2.78 -8.38
C TYR A 264 20.00 3.51 -7.50
N VAL A 265 19.88 3.31 -6.21
CA VAL A 265 20.83 3.75 -5.20
C VAL A 265 21.21 2.59 -4.29
N ASP A 266 22.43 2.64 -3.77
CA ASP A 266 22.81 1.73 -2.70
C ASP A 266 21.86 1.90 -1.51
N PRO A 267 21.43 0.81 -0.83
CA PRO A 267 20.54 0.89 0.35
C PRO A 267 20.99 1.88 1.42
N GLN A 268 22.30 2.08 1.60
CA GLN A 268 22.82 3.08 2.53
C GLN A 268 22.46 4.51 2.12
N VAL A 269 22.35 4.82 0.83
CA VAL A 269 21.92 6.14 0.34
C VAL A 269 20.46 6.42 0.73
N VAL A 270 19.60 5.40 0.77
CA VAL A 270 18.23 5.50 1.28
C VAL A 270 18.25 5.84 2.77
N ASN A 271 19.04 5.12 3.55
CA ASN A 271 19.21 5.37 4.98
C ASN A 271 19.73 6.79 5.26
N ASP A 272 20.71 7.25 4.48
CA ASP A 272 21.25 8.62 4.59
C ASP A 272 20.18 9.67 4.24
N ALA A 273 19.34 9.43 3.24
CA ALA A 273 18.23 10.32 2.88
C ALA A 273 17.15 10.37 3.97
N LEU A 274 16.79 9.21 4.56
CA LEU A 274 15.88 9.13 5.69
C LEU A 274 16.43 9.89 6.91
N ASP A 275 17.72 9.71 7.22
CA ASP A 275 18.38 10.44 8.31
C ASP A 275 18.46 11.94 8.04
N CYS A 276 18.68 12.35 6.79
CA CYS A 276 18.70 13.76 6.42
C CYS A 276 17.33 14.40 6.67
N LEU A 277 16.26 13.77 6.22
CA LEU A 277 14.90 14.28 6.40
C LEU A 277 14.44 14.21 7.86
N ALA A 278 14.64 13.08 8.52
CA ALA A 278 14.11 12.85 9.86
C ALA A 278 14.94 13.50 10.99
N ARG A 279 16.27 13.58 10.82
CA ARG A 279 17.23 13.97 11.87
C ARG A 279 18.13 15.15 11.49
N GLY A 280 18.21 15.54 10.21
CA GLY A 280 19.14 16.56 9.71
C GLY A 280 20.60 16.09 9.71
N THR A 281 20.83 14.78 9.60
CA THR A 281 22.16 14.17 9.55
C THR A 281 22.34 13.37 8.26
N ASN A 282 23.57 13.13 7.83
CA ASN A 282 23.91 12.39 6.61
C ASN A 282 23.36 13.03 5.31
N CYS A 283 23.03 14.33 5.34
CA CYS A 283 22.62 15.07 4.16
C CYS A 283 23.76 15.21 3.15
N GLY A 284 23.39 15.35 1.87
CA GLY A 284 24.31 15.74 0.81
C GLY A 284 24.56 17.26 0.80
N SER A 285 24.48 17.85 -0.39
CA SER A 285 24.55 19.32 -0.56
C SER A 285 23.23 20.01 -0.20
N PHE A 286 22.10 19.31 -0.34
CA PHE A 286 20.80 19.77 0.12
C PHE A 286 20.61 19.44 1.61
N VAL A 287 20.19 20.43 2.38
CA VAL A 287 19.81 20.27 3.79
C VAL A 287 18.45 20.93 3.97
N PRO A 288 17.41 20.19 4.40
CA PRO A 288 16.09 20.79 4.60
C PRO A 288 16.13 21.83 5.74
N ASP A 289 15.27 22.84 5.66
CA ASP A 289 15.19 23.93 6.64
C ASP A 289 14.73 23.45 8.04
N GLN A 290 14.07 22.31 8.08
CA GLN A 290 13.62 21.64 9.32
C GLN A 290 13.71 20.12 9.17
N THR A 291 13.68 19.42 10.31
CA THR A 291 13.59 17.96 10.33
C THR A 291 12.13 17.51 10.35
N TYR A 292 11.91 16.31 9.87
CA TYR A 292 10.60 15.67 9.76
C TYR A 292 10.60 14.33 10.50
N PRO A 293 10.68 14.33 11.84
CA PRO A 293 10.51 13.12 12.62
C PRO A 293 9.10 12.57 12.32
N GLY A 294 8.92 11.28 12.28
CA GLY A 294 7.67 10.66 11.87
C GLY A 294 7.51 10.51 10.34
N LEU A 295 8.59 10.68 9.55
CA LEU A 295 8.59 10.33 8.12
C LEU A 295 8.12 8.89 7.93
N ARG A 296 7.26 8.64 6.91
CA ARG A 296 6.65 7.30 6.72
C ARG A 296 7.68 6.19 6.58
N GLY A 297 8.76 6.40 5.85
CA GLY A 297 9.80 5.41 5.64
C GLY A 297 10.18 5.23 4.17
N ALA A 298 10.25 3.99 3.71
CA ALA A 298 10.71 3.71 2.36
C ALA A 298 9.84 2.66 1.64
N MET A 299 9.93 2.67 0.32
CA MET A 299 9.30 1.69 -0.55
C MET A 299 10.29 1.17 -1.57
N THR A 300 10.13 -0.07 -2.00
CA THR A 300 10.92 -0.60 -3.11
C THR A 300 10.11 -1.26 -4.22
N TRP A 301 10.52 -1.02 -5.43
CA TRP A 301 10.26 -1.82 -6.60
C TRP A 301 11.43 -2.78 -6.80
N SER A 302 11.43 -4.03 -6.39
CA SER A 302 10.32 -4.75 -5.81
C SER A 302 10.83 -5.81 -4.80
N VAL A 303 9.94 -6.43 -4.04
CA VAL A 303 10.30 -7.56 -3.16
C VAL A 303 10.89 -8.73 -3.95
N ASN A 304 10.43 -8.94 -5.20
CA ASN A 304 10.93 -9.98 -6.09
C ASN A 304 12.38 -9.72 -6.53
N TRP A 305 12.73 -8.46 -6.86
CA TRP A 305 14.10 -8.06 -7.16
C TRP A 305 14.99 -8.04 -5.92
N ASP A 306 14.46 -7.69 -4.75
CA ASP A 306 15.17 -7.79 -3.48
C ASP A 306 15.49 -9.24 -3.14
N ALA A 307 14.50 -10.13 -3.24
CA ALA A 307 14.71 -11.59 -3.06
C ALA A 307 15.71 -12.15 -4.08
N HIS A 308 15.73 -11.65 -5.33
CA HIS A 308 16.74 -12.01 -6.33
C HIS A 308 18.15 -11.64 -5.91
N ALA A 309 18.31 -10.59 -5.11
CA ALA A 309 19.56 -10.13 -4.53
C ALA A 309 19.81 -10.67 -3.10
N GLY A 310 19.03 -11.64 -2.63
CA GLY A 310 19.14 -12.25 -1.30
C GLY A 310 18.65 -11.34 -0.18
N ASN A 311 17.65 -10.51 -0.43
CA ASN A 311 17.03 -9.54 0.49
C ASN A 311 17.99 -8.46 1.02
N ALA A 312 19.04 -8.16 0.28
CA ALA A 312 20.07 -7.22 0.73
C ALA A 312 19.53 -5.79 0.93
N TRP A 313 18.51 -5.39 0.15
CA TRP A 313 17.90 -4.08 0.28
C TRP A 313 17.05 -4.01 1.56
N SER A 314 16.11 -4.92 1.75
CA SER A 314 15.24 -4.92 2.93
C SER A 314 16.00 -5.19 4.23
N ASP A 315 16.99 -6.08 4.22
CA ASP A 315 17.85 -6.34 5.38
C ASP A 315 18.66 -5.11 5.82
N THR A 316 18.91 -4.16 4.91
CA THR A 316 19.64 -2.91 5.21
C THR A 316 18.70 -1.76 5.57
N VAL A 317 17.58 -1.59 4.84
CA VAL A 317 16.68 -0.44 4.99
C VAL A 317 15.65 -0.69 6.08
N GLY A 318 15.12 -1.91 6.22
CA GLY A 318 14.07 -2.25 7.20
C GLY A 318 14.46 -1.88 8.63
N PRO A 319 15.57 -2.41 9.20
CA PRO A 319 15.98 -2.06 10.56
C PRO A 319 16.29 -0.57 10.76
N HIS A 320 16.62 0.16 9.68
CA HIS A 320 16.83 1.60 9.74
C HIS A 320 15.50 2.36 9.81
N VAL A 321 14.51 1.94 9.03
CA VAL A 321 13.13 2.47 9.06
C VAL A 321 12.52 2.27 10.44
N ASP A 322 12.64 1.07 11.04
CA ASP A 322 12.18 0.78 12.41
C ASP A 322 12.79 1.69 13.46
N GLY A 323 14.02 2.17 13.22
CA GLY A 323 14.74 3.05 14.11
C GLY A 323 14.48 4.55 13.89
N LEU A 324 13.58 4.96 12.99
CA LEU A 324 13.25 6.38 12.77
C LEU A 324 12.61 7.02 14.02
N PRO A 325 12.78 8.35 14.22
CA PRO A 325 12.29 9.04 15.41
C PRO A 325 10.81 9.41 15.33
#